data_d90263e58ea128bd934e7ea4a1bed15f
#
_entry.id   d90263e58ea128bd934e7ea4a1bed15f
#
_cell.length_a   1.000
_cell.length_b   1.000
_cell.length_c   1.000
_cell.angle_alpha   90.00
_cell.angle_beta   90.00
_cell.angle_gamma   90.00
#
_symmetry.space_group_name_H-M   'P 1'
#
loop_
_entity.id
_entity.type
_entity.pdbx_description
1 polymer ?
#
loop_
_entity_poly.entity_id
_entity_poly.type
_entity_poly.pdbx_seq_one_letter_code
_entity_poly.pdbx_strand_id
1 'polypeptide(L)'
;PYGEDVSLGQRIAGPGTELFSAVRAAFPDLKIIVENDGLHPDVALLASACALSDMRVMQTSFDYCGSMPDAYPDRCICYSGTHDQDTLTGWLNRMSRVRKDALKACLNTEEEDVWALCDLCIRTLMDSACTDCIIPMQDWLHLDSHARINAPGTLGENWMWRMHEGQFHDQLERQMAQMSMASGRQSSENM
;
A
#
# COMPACT_ATOMS: atom_id res chain seq x y z
N PRO A 1 10.57 -16.35 -18.58
CA PRO A 1 10.08 -16.56 -19.92
C PRO A 1 8.56 -16.60 -19.87
N TYR A 2 7.97 -15.62 -20.51
CA TYR A 2 6.53 -15.56 -20.63
C TYR A 2 6.18 -16.49 -21.79
N GLY A 3 5.60 -17.64 -21.47
CA GLY A 3 4.96 -18.48 -22.47
C GLY A 3 3.65 -17.86 -22.95
N GLU A 4 3.06 -18.39 -24.00
CA GLU A 4 1.76 -17.92 -24.54
C GLU A 4 0.62 -18.04 -23.51
N ASP A 5 0.81 -18.84 -22.46
CA ASP A 5 -0.08 -18.95 -21.30
C ASP A 5 0.70 -18.69 -20.02
N VAL A 6 0.49 -17.53 -19.39
CA VAL A 6 1.18 -17.10 -18.16
C VAL A 6 0.91 -18.08 -17.01
N SER A 7 -0.21 -18.79 -17.03
CA SER A 7 -0.57 -19.80 -16.02
C SER A 7 0.31 -21.04 -16.06
N LEU A 8 1.00 -21.27 -17.18
CA LEU A 8 1.92 -22.40 -17.40
C LEU A 8 3.39 -22.02 -17.26
N GLY A 9 3.71 -20.76 -16.95
CA GLY A 9 5.07 -20.29 -16.76
C GLY A 9 5.74 -21.02 -15.60
N GLN A 10 6.97 -21.50 -15.81
CA GLN A 10 7.81 -22.03 -14.73
C GLN A 10 8.51 -20.89 -14.01
N ARG A 11 8.42 -20.89 -12.70
CA ARG A 11 9.26 -20.01 -11.87
C ARG A 11 10.67 -20.59 -11.81
N ILE A 12 11.65 -19.82 -12.22
CA ILE A 12 13.07 -20.18 -12.14
C ILE A 12 13.65 -19.39 -10.98
N ALA A 13 14.39 -20.06 -10.10
CA ALA A 13 15.06 -19.41 -8.99
C ALA A 13 16.03 -18.36 -9.51
N GLY A 14 15.93 -17.14 -8.98
CA GLY A 14 16.89 -16.06 -9.24
C GLY A 14 18.15 -16.20 -8.38
N PRO A 15 19.07 -15.20 -8.43
CA PRO A 15 20.34 -15.23 -7.69
C PRO A 15 20.17 -15.13 -6.16
N GLY A 16 18.95 -14.91 -5.68
CA GLY A 16 18.63 -14.95 -4.25
C GLY A 16 19.47 -13.98 -3.40
N THR A 17 20.01 -14.49 -2.30
CA THR A 17 20.79 -13.71 -1.34
C THR A 17 22.09 -13.15 -1.91
N GLU A 18 22.65 -13.75 -2.96
CA GLU A 18 23.90 -13.27 -3.60
C GLU A 18 23.71 -11.88 -4.21
N LEU A 19 22.56 -11.65 -4.87
CA LEU A 19 22.24 -10.33 -5.43
C LEU A 19 22.21 -9.26 -4.34
N PHE A 20 21.46 -9.48 -3.28
CA PHE A 20 21.29 -8.49 -2.21
C PHE A 20 22.58 -8.27 -1.41
N SER A 21 23.40 -9.31 -1.25
CA SER A 21 24.73 -9.18 -0.65
C SER A 21 25.66 -8.30 -1.50
N ALA A 22 25.66 -8.49 -2.81
CA ALA A 22 26.43 -7.66 -3.73
C ALA A 22 25.94 -6.20 -3.74
N VAL A 23 24.63 -5.98 -3.75
CA VAL A 23 24.04 -4.63 -3.68
C VAL A 23 24.44 -3.93 -2.39
N ARG A 24 24.33 -4.60 -1.23
CA ARG A 24 24.70 -4.02 0.07
C ARG A 24 26.21 -3.76 0.19
N ALA A 25 27.04 -4.59 -0.41
CA ALA A 25 28.48 -4.36 -0.45
C ALA A 25 28.83 -3.09 -1.25
N ALA A 26 28.12 -2.85 -2.35
CA ALA A 26 28.30 -1.66 -3.17
C ALA A 26 27.64 -0.40 -2.59
N PHE A 27 26.50 -0.56 -1.90
CA PHE A 27 25.66 0.53 -1.39
C PHE A 27 25.17 0.20 0.02
N PRO A 28 26.00 0.36 1.07
CA PRO A 28 25.68 -0.08 2.44
C PRO A 28 24.41 0.57 3.02
N ASP A 29 24.16 1.85 2.71
CA ASP A 29 23.09 2.64 3.25
C ASP A 29 21.82 2.64 2.38
N LEU A 30 21.79 1.85 1.29
CA LEU A 30 20.66 1.81 0.38
C LEU A 30 19.44 1.18 1.08
N LYS A 31 18.35 1.94 1.14
CA LYS A 31 17.04 1.42 1.53
C LYS A 31 16.43 0.69 0.34
N ILE A 32 16.07 -0.58 0.54
CA ILE A 32 15.48 -1.42 -0.50
C ILE A 32 14.06 -1.77 -0.07
N ILE A 33 13.10 -1.44 -0.92
CA ILE A 33 11.70 -1.87 -0.81
C ILE A 33 11.51 -3.00 -1.79
N VAL A 34 10.97 -4.13 -1.31
CA VAL A 34 10.63 -5.25 -2.17
C VAL A 34 9.14 -5.36 -2.31
N GLU A 35 8.68 -5.39 -3.55
CA GLU A 35 7.31 -5.74 -3.85
C GLU A 35 7.14 -7.25 -3.67
N ASN A 36 6.28 -7.62 -2.72
CA ASN A 36 5.98 -9.00 -2.38
C ASN A 36 4.48 -9.22 -2.61
N ASP A 37 4.15 -10.04 -3.58
CA ASP A 37 2.77 -10.45 -3.86
C ASP A 37 2.18 -11.39 -2.79
N GLY A 38 2.99 -11.77 -1.78
CA GLY A 38 2.58 -12.64 -0.66
C GLY A 38 2.26 -14.08 -1.06
N LEU A 39 2.40 -14.44 -2.33
CA LEU A 39 1.94 -15.71 -2.87
C LEU A 39 2.96 -16.85 -2.72
N HIS A 40 4.23 -16.56 -2.40
CA HIS A 40 5.25 -17.60 -2.32
C HIS A 40 6.06 -17.51 -1.02
N PRO A 41 6.12 -18.59 -0.21
CA PRO A 41 6.84 -18.58 1.07
C PRO A 41 8.34 -18.29 0.93
N ASP A 42 8.97 -18.66 -0.19
CA ASP A 42 10.39 -18.41 -0.42
C ASP A 42 10.71 -16.91 -0.55
N VAL A 43 9.76 -16.09 -0.98
CA VAL A 43 9.94 -14.62 -1.06
C VAL A 43 10.05 -14.03 0.35
N ALA A 44 9.20 -14.46 1.27
CA ALA A 44 9.27 -14.03 2.67
C ALA A 44 10.57 -14.48 3.35
N LEU A 45 11.02 -15.72 3.06
CA LEU A 45 12.30 -16.23 3.56
C LEU A 45 13.48 -15.42 3.01
N LEU A 46 13.47 -15.10 1.72
CA LEU A 46 14.52 -14.28 1.10
C LEU A 46 14.53 -12.85 1.67
N ALA A 47 13.36 -12.23 1.81
CA ALA A 47 13.23 -10.89 2.39
C ALA A 47 13.79 -10.87 3.82
N SER A 48 13.45 -11.86 4.64
CA SER A 48 13.96 -12.02 6.01
C SER A 48 15.48 -12.22 6.02
N ALA A 49 15.99 -13.15 5.20
CA ALA A 49 17.43 -13.47 5.12
C ALA A 49 18.27 -12.27 4.68
N CYS A 50 17.73 -11.38 3.84
CA CYS A 50 18.40 -10.20 3.33
C CYS A 50 18.09 -8.93 4.14
N ALA A 51 17.35 -9.02 5.25
CA ALA A 51 16.87 -7.89 6.04
C ALA A 51 16.20 -6.80 5.20
N LEU A 52 15.37 -7.21 4.24
CA LEU A 52 14.59 -6.32 3.39
C LEU A 52 13.28 -5.96 4.10
N SER A 53 12.78 -4.75 3.83
CA SER A 53 11.49 -4.33 4.38
C SER A 53 10.35 -5.08 3.69
N ASP A 54 9.47 -5.68 4.49
CA ASP A 54 8.25 -6.31 4.01
C ASP A 54 7.24 -5.24 3.56
N MET A 55 6.36 -5.59 2.66
CA MET A 55 5.35 -4.71 2.13
C MET A 55 3.96 -5.17 2.59
N ARG A 56 3.16 -4.24 3.08
CA ARG A 56 1.77 -4.49 3.49
C ARG A 56 0.82 -3.56 2.75
N VAL A 57 -0.11 -4.12 2.02
CA VAL A 57 -1.15 -3.38 1.30
C VAL A 57 -2.48 -3.60 2.03
N MET A 58 -3.08 -2.53 2.54
CA MET A 58 -4.29 -2.62 3.38
C MET A 58 -5.43 -3.34 2.66
N GLN A 59 -5.73 -2.96 1.43
CA GLN A 59 -6.80 -3.59 0.65
C GLN A 59 -6.58 -5.10 0.55
N THR A 60 -5.38 -5.53 0.16
CA THR A 60 -5.03 -6.94 0.02
C THR A 60 -5.03 -7.67 1.36
N SER A 61 -4.44 -7.06 2.38
CA SER A 61 -4.39 -7.65 3.74
C SER A 61 -5.78 -7.89 4.31
N PHE A 62 -6.68 -6.92 4.16
CA PHE A 62 -8.07 -7.08 4.59
C PHE A 62 -8.82 -8.10 3.73
N ASP A 63 -8.64 -8.05 2.40
CA ASP A 63 -9.38 -8.89 1.47
C ASP A 63 -9.06 -10.38 1.60
N TYR A 64 -7.80 -10.73 1.83
CA TYR A 64 -7.35 -12.14 1.87
C TYR A 64 -7.14 -12.68 3.28
N CYS A 65 -6.73 -11.85 4.22
CA CYS A 65 -6.34 -12.30 5.56
C CYS A 65 -7.22 -11.74 6.67
N GLY A 66 -8.10 -10.77 6.37
CA GLY A 66 -8.83 -10.00 7.40
C GLY A 66 -7.89 -9.23 8.34
N SER A 67 -6.64 -8.99 7.91
CA SER A 67 -5.63 -8.34 8.72
C SER A 67 -5.69 -6.83 8.55
N MET A 68 -5.56 -6.11 9.67
CA MET A 68 -5.57 -4.65 9.73
C MET A 68 -4.18 -4.11 10.14
N PRO A 69 -3.92 -2.82 9.92
CA PRO A 69 -2.62 -2.21 10.17
C PRO A 69 -2.06 -2.32 11.59
N ASP A 70 -2.92 -2.51 12.59
CA ASP A 70 -2.53 -2.76 13.99
C ASP A 70 -1.76 -4.10 14.18
N ALA A 71 -1.97 -5.04 13.27
CA ALA A 71 -1.28 -6.33 13.26
C ALA A 71 -0.02 -6.35 12.36
N TYR A 72 0.37 -5.22 11.78
CA TYR A 72 1.53 -5.15 10.90
C TYR A 72 2.84 -5.14 11.70
N PRO A 73 3.90 -5.79 11.19
CA PRO A 73 5.20 -5.79 11.86
C PRO A 73 5.89 -4.42 11.79
N ASP A 74 6.76 -4.15 12.77
CA ASP A 74 7.49 -2.87 12.87
C ASP A 74 8.38 -2.55 11.65
N ARG A 75 8.91 -3.59 11.01
CA ARG A 75 9.82 -3.45 9.85
C ARG A 75 9.10 -3.68 8.54
N CYS A 76 8.00 -2.99 8.33
CA CYS A 76 7.31 -3.03 7.04
C CYS A 76 7.07 -1.64 6.49
N ILE A 77 6.74 -1.61 5.21
CA ILE A 77 6.23 -0.42 4.53
C ILE A 77 4.77 -0.71 4.22
N CYS A 78 3.87 0.15 4.68
CA CYS A 78 2.45 -0.04 4.44
C CYS A 78 1.91 0.93 3.38
N TYR A 79 0.88 0.45 2.68
CA TYR A 79 0.19 1.15 1.60
C TYR A 79 -1.31 1.03 1.80
N SER A 80 -2.07 2.08 1.47
CA SER A 80 -3.53 1.94 1.31
C SER A 80 -3.87 1.08 0.09
N GLY A 81 -3.17 1.30 -1.00
CA GLY A 81 -3.15 0.53 -2.24
C GLY A 81 -1.91 0.88 -3.03
N THR A 82 -1.48 0.01 -3.96
CA THR A 82 -0.43 0.29 -4.93
C THR A 82 -1.03 0.74 -6.26
N HIS A 83 -0.21 0.88 -7.28
CA HIS A 83 -0.68 1.17 -8.64
C HIS A 83 -1.61 0.08 -9.21
N ASP A 84 -1.55 -1.14 -8.70
CA ASP A 84 -2.34 -2.28 -9.19
C ASP A 84 -3.68 -2.45 -8.47
N GLN A 85 -3.85 -1.86 -7.29
CA GLN A 85 -5.12 -1.86 -6.59
C GLN A 85 -6.04 -0.74 -7.11
N ASP A 86 -7.29 -0.77 -6.68
CA ASP A 86 -8.21 0.34 -6.85
C ASP A 86 -7.85 1.49 -5.91
N THR A 87 -8.38 2.67 -6.19
CA THR A 87 -8.39 3.73 -5.18
C THR A 87 -9.18 3.26 -3.95
N LEU A 88 -8.86 3.82 -2.78
CA LEU A 88 -9.51 3.45 -1.53
C LEU A 88 -11.04 3.70 -1.59
N THR A 89 -11.46 4.83 -2.14
CA THR A 89 -12.87 5.15 -2.39
C THR A 89 -13.53 4.14 -3.33
N GLY A 90 -12.86 3.79 -4.43
CA GLY A 90 -13.36 2.79 -5.38
C GLY A 90 -13.50 1.41 -4.74
N TRP A 91 -12.51 0.99 -3.96
CA TRP A 91 -12.54 -0.27 -3.22
C TRP A 91 -13.68 -0.32 -2.21
N LEU A 92 -13.88 0.74 -1.39
CA LEU A 92 -14.98 0.84 -0.44
C LEU A 92 -16.35 0.83 -1.11
N ASN A 93 -16.48 1.51 -2.25
CA ASN A 93 -17.74 1.56 -3.00
C ASN A 93 -18.14 0.20 -3.60
N ARG A 94 -17.15 -0.65 -3.94
CA ARG A 94 -17.41 -1.99 -4.48
C ARG A 94 -17.58 -3.07 -3.44
N MET A 95 -17.33 -2.78 -2.17
CA MET A 95 -17.53 -3.75 -1.10
C MET A 95 -18.99 -4.15 -0.98
N SER A 96 -19.22 -5.44 -0.78
CA SER A 96 -20.52 -5.90 -0.28
C SER A 96 -20.79 -5.33 1.12
N ARG A 97 -22.06 -5.21 1.48
CA ARG A 97 -22.45 -4.71 2.82
C ARG A 97 -21.75 -5.50 3.93
N VAL A 98 -21.77 -6.81 3.85
CA VAL A 98 -21.14 -7.69 4.86
C VAL A 98 -19.66 -7.38 5.05
N ARG A 99 -18.93 -7.12 3.97
CA ARG A 99 -17.51 -6.77 4.05
C ARG A 99 -17.27 -5.37 4.59
N LYS A 100 -18.13 -4.42 4.22
CA LYS A 100 -18.08 -3.06 4.75
C LYS A 100 -18.36 -3.06 6.25
N ASP A 101 -19.34 -3.83 6.71
CA ASP A 101 -19.66 -3.98 8.13
C ASP A 101 -18.47 -4.63 8.89
N ALA A 102 -17.79 -5.62 8.29
CA ALA A 102 -16.60 -6.21 8.86
C ALA A 102 -15.43 -5.20 8.95
N LEU A 103 -15.21 -4.39 7.92
CA LEU A 103 -14.21 -3.33 7.95
C LEU A 103 -14.52 -2.29 9.02
N LYS A 104 -15.76 -1.85 9.12
CA LYS A 104 -16.23 -0.92 10.14
C LYS A 104 -16.00 -1.45 11.55
N ALA A 105 -16.27 -2.74 11.76
CA ALA A 105 -15.99 -3.40 13.04
C ALA A 105 -14.49 -3.38 13.37
N CYS A 106 -13.61 -3.64 12.38
CA CYS A 106 -12.15 -3.55 12.55
C CYS A 106 -11.70 -2.11 12.85
N LEU A 107 -12.33 -1.11 12.24
CA LEU A 107 -12.05 0.31 12.46
C LEU A 107 -12.73 0.87 13.72
N ASN A 108 -13.52 0.06 14.42
CA ASN A 108 -14.32 0.44 15.58
C ASN A 108 -15.18 1.70 15.31
N THR A 109 -15.94 1.66 14.21
CA THR A 109 -16.77 2.79 13.75
C THR A 109 -18.12 2.35 13.25
N GLU A 110 -19.12 3.25 13.33
CA GLU A 110 -20.43 3.12 12.69
C GLU A 110 -20.59 4.06 11.48
N GLU A 111 -19.48 4.65 11.02
CA GLU A 111 -19.49 5.60 9.91
C GLU A 111 -20.04 4.96 8.63
N GLU A 112 -20.87 5.70 7.89
CA GLU A 112 -21.44 5.26 6.61
C GLU A 112 -20.92 6.07 5.43
N ASP A 113 -20.40 7.27 5.69
CA ASP A 113 -19.81 8.10 4.63
C ASP A 113 -18.50 7.51 4.12
N VAL A 114 -18.42 7.35 2.82
CA VAL A 114 -17.27 6.66 2.19
C VAL A 114 -15.97 7.47 2.31
N TRP A 115 -16.05 8.79 2.27
CA TRP A 115 -14.85 9.63 2.41
C TRP A 115 -14.35 9.65 3.85
N ALA A 116 -15.26 9.70 4.81
CA ALA A 116 -14.90 9.56 6.23
C ALA A 116 -14.30 8.18 6.52
N LEU A 117 -14.81 7.12 5.90
CA LEU A 117 -14.18 5.78 5.98
C LEU A 117 -12.80 5.73 5.33
N CYS A 118 -12.58 6.43 4.20
CA CYS A 118 -11.25 6.58 3.62
C CYS A 118 -10.28 7.24 4.59
N ASP A 119 -10.68 8.36 5.20
CA ASP A 119 -9.86 9.07 6.18
C ASP A 119 -9.53 8.20 7.41
N LEU A 120 -10.48 7.39 7.88
CA LEU A 120 -10.25 6.43 8.95
C LEU A 120 -9.25 5.34 8.54
N CYS A 121 -9.37 4.80 7.33
CA CYS A 121 -8.41 3.83 6.78
C CYS A 121 -7.00 4.42 6.70
N ILE A 122 -6.87 5.63 6.16
CA ILE A 122 -5.58 6.34 6.06
C ILE A 122 -5.00 6.57 7.47
N ARG A 123 -5.80 7.04 8.40
CA ARG A 123 -5.37 7.26 9.79
C ARG A 123 -4.88 5.96 10.43
N THR A 124 -5.63 4.87 10.29
CA THR A 124 -5.25 3.56 10.83
C THR A 124 -3.93 3.06 10.26
N LEU A 125 -3.69 3.29 8.96
CA LEU A 125 -2.39 3.01 8.35
C LEU A 125 -1.27 3.86 8.91
N MET A 126 -1.51 5.15 9.08
CA MET A 126 -0.51 6.07 9.62
C MET A 126 -0.21 5.81 11.09
N ASP A 127 -1.16 5.30 11.87
CA ASP A 127 -0.99 4.92 13.27
C ASP A 127 -0.33 3.53 13.44
N SER A 128 -0.09 2.78 12.34
CA SER A 128 0.55 1.47 12.39
C SER A 128 2.02 1.55 12.81
N ALA A 129 2.57 0.41 13.26
CA ALA A 129 3.99 0.28 13.62
C ALA A 129 4.96 0.27 12.42
N CYS A 130 4.45 0.28 11.18
CA CYS A 130 5.29 0.27 9.98
C CYS A 130 6.25 1.46 9.93
N THR A 131 7.47 1.24 9.46
CA THR A 131 8.49 2.30 9.35
C THR A 131 8.09 3.41 8.40
N ASP A 132 7.49 3.04 7.27
CA ASP A 132 7.05 3.99 6.25
C ASP A 132 5.59 3.70 5.88
N CYS A 133 4.84 4.76 5.55
CA CYS A 133 3.46 4.68 5.12
C CYS A 133 3.31 5.47 3.82
N ILE A 134 2.86 4.79 2.77
CA ILE A 134 2.71 5.38 1.43
C ILE A 134 1.22 5.37 1.05
N ILE A 135 0.68 6.56 0.88
CA ILE A 135 -0.72 6.78 0.51
C ILE A 135 -0.77 7.45 -0.87
N PRO A 136 -1.38 6.83 -1.88
CA PRO A 136 -1.59 7.46 -3.18
C PRO A 136 -2.38 8.77 -3.06
N MET A 137 -2.03 9.76 -3.90
CA MET A 137 -2.76 11.04 -3.93
C MET A 137 -4.25 10.87 -4.24
N GLN A 138 -4.60 9.85 -5.01
CA GLN A 138 -5.99 9.52 -5.30
C GLN A 138 -6.81 9.25 -4.03
N ASP A 139 -6.19 8.62 -3.03
CA ASP A 139 -6.84 8.30 -1.77
C ASP A 139 -7.02 9.54 -0.90
N TRP A 140 -6.00 10.39 -0.82
CA TRP A 140 -6.09 11.70 -0.18
C TRP A 140 -7.14 12.64 -0.80
N LEU A 141 -7.37 12.50 -2.11
CA LEU A 141 -8.35 13.28 -2.87
C LEU A 141 -9.72 12.60 -2.92
N HIS A 142 -9.91 11.46 -2.26
CA HIS A 142 -11.13 10.66 -2.27
C HIS A 142 -11.64 10.32 -3.68
N LEU A 143 -10.73 10.16 -4.63
CA LEU A 143 -11.08 9.85 -6.01
C LEU A 143 -11.53 8.40 -6.15
N ASP A 144 -12.49 8.18 -7.02
CA ASP A 144 -13.03 6.84 -7.29
C ASP A 144 -12.18 6.02 -8.29
N SER A 145 -12.69 4.86 -8.69
CA SER A 145 -12.00 3.91 -9.56
C SER A 145 -11.54 4.47 -10.91
N HIS A 146 -12.09 5.60 -11.37
CA HIS A 146 -11.65 6.25 -12.62
C HIS A 146 -10.25 6.85 -12.50
N ALA A 147 -9.80 7.12 -11.29
CA ALA A 147 -8.47 7.64 -11.01
C ALA A 147 -7.41 6.56 -10.79
N ARG A 148 -7.69 5.28 -11.04
CA ARG A 148 -6.70 4.21 -10.94
C ARG A 148 -5.49 4.51 -11.84
N ILE A 149 -4.32 4.12 -11.38
CA ILE A 149 -3.09 4.18 -12.18
C ILE A 149 -3.06 3.03 -13.17
N ASN A 150 -3.34 1.82 -12.70
CA ASN A 150 -3.28 0.61 -13.49
C ASN A 150 -4.44 -0.35 -13.13
N ALA A 151 -4.95 -1.05 -14.13
CA ALA A 151 -5.85 -2.19 -13.96
C ALA A 151 -5.18 -3.42 -14.57
N PRO A 152 -4.57 -4.31 -13.75
CA PRO A 152 -3.83 -5.46 -14.25
C PRO A 152 -4.62 -6.32 -15.23
N GLY A 153 -3.97 -6.78 -16.30
CA GLY A 153 -4.58 -7.61 -17.32
C GLY A 153 -5.47 -6.85 -18.32
N THR A 154 -5.51 -5.52 -18.27
CA THR A 154 -6.27 -4.70 -19.22
C THR A 154 -5.36 -3.90 -20.15
N LEU A 155 -5.92 -3.52 -21.30
CA LEU A 155 -5.33 -2.55 -22.22
C LEU A 155 -6.12 -1.24 -22.12
N GLY A 156 -5.48 -0.10 -22.45
CA GLY A 156 -6.16 1.19 -22.52
C GLY A 156 -5.47 2.28 -21.70
N GLU A 157 -6.21 2.94 -20.84
CA GLU A 157 -5.77 4.18 -20.16
C GLU A 157 -4.86 3.96 -18.93
N ASN A 158 -4.21 2.80 -18.79
CA ASN A 158 -3.28 2.52 -17.71
C ASN A 158 -2.09 3.48 -17.75
N TRP A 159 -1.64 3.93 -16.56
CA TRP A 159 -0.51 4.84 -16.37
C TRP A 159 -0.72 6.28 -16.88
N MET A 160 -1.98 6.65 -17.19
CA MET A 160 -2.31 7.95 -17.78
C MET A 160 -2.85 8.96 -16.78
N TRP A 161 -3.29 8.52 -15.60
CA TRP A 161 -3.82 9.43 -14.60
C TRP A 161 -2.81 10.54 -14.24
N ARG A 162 -3.31 11.74 -14.14
CA ARG A 162 -2.56 12.93 -13.69
C ARG A 162 -3.43 13.75 -12.76
N MET A 163 -2.81 14.26 -11.71
CA MET A 163 -3.45 15.23 -10.83
C MET A 163 -3.67 16.55 -11.58
N HIS A 164 -4.84 17.13 -11.44
CA HIS A 164 -5.15 18.41 -12.05
C HIS A 164 -4.63 19.58 -11.20
N GLU A 165 -4.38 20.71 -11.86
CA GLU A 165 -4.02 21.96 -11.18
C GLU A 165 -5.11 22.34 -10.17
N GLY A 166 -4.71 22.76 -8.96
CA GLY A 166 -5.60 23.14 -7.86
C GLY A 166 -6.17 21.99 -7.03
N GLN A 167 -6.00 20.72 -7.41
CA GLN A 167 -6.40 19.60 -6.54
C GLN A 167 -5.52 19.49 -5.28
N PHE A 168 -4.24 19.81 -5.37
CA PHE A 168 -3.37 19.95 -4.22
C PHE A 168 -3.46 21.40 -3.71
N HIS A 169 -4.22 21.61 -2.66
CA HIS A 169 -4.52 22.94 -2.11
C HIS A 169 -4.18 22.97 -0.61
N ASP A 170 -4.03 24.18 -0.06
CA ASP A 170 -3.59 24.43 1.32
C ASP A 170 -4.38 23.65 2.39
N GLN A 171 -5.66 23.39 2.17
CA GLN A 171 -6.46 22.63 3.13
C GLN A 171 -6.06 21.16 3.14
N LEU A 172 -5.83 20.56 1.97
CA LEU A 172 -5.34 19.18 1.85
C LEU A 172 -3.94 19.05 2.46
N GLU A 173 -3.05 19.99 2.15
CA GLU A 173 -1.71 20.03 2.73
C GLU A 173 -1.77 20.05 4.28
N ARG A 174 -2.60 20.93 4.83
CA ARG A 174 -2.80 20.98 6.30
C ARG A 174 -3.37 19.69 6.87
N GLN A 175 -4.32 19.04 6.19
CA GLN A 175 -4.88 17.76 6.61
C GLN A 175 -3.81 16.66 6.65
N MET A 176 -3.02 16.54 5.59
CA MET A 176 -1.92 15.59 5.50
C MET A 176 -0.87 15.83 6.59
N ALA A 177 -0.47 17.09 6.80
CA ALA A 177 0.47 17.48 7.84
C ALA A 177 -0.08 17.14 9.24
N GLN A 178 -1.34 17.46 9.53
CA GLN A 178 -1.97 17.16 10.81
C GLN A 178 -2.03 15.65 11.09
N MET A 179 -2.40 14.84 10.10
CA MET A 179 -2.40 13.38 10.25
C MET A 179 -0.98 12.84 10.49
N SER A 180 0.01 13.33 9.75
CA SER A 180 1.43 12.95 9.95
C SER A 180 1.94 13.31 11.33
N MET A 181 1.60 14.49 11.81
CA MET A 181 1.94 14.95 13.17
C MET A 181 1.28 14.07 14.23
N ALA A 182 -0.02 13.82 14.10
CA ALA A 182 -0.78 13.05 15.07
C ALA A 182 -0.29 11.61 15.21
N SER A 183 0.19 11.00 14.12
CA SER A 183 0.75 9.64 14.10
C SER A 183 2.26 9.58 14.38
N GLY A 184 2.89 10.71 14.74
CA GLY A 184 4.32 10.78 15.05
C GLY A 184 5.25 10.56 13.84
N ARG A 185 4.72 10.66 12.61
CA ARG A 185 5.46 10.45 11.35
C ARG A 185 6.03 11.77 10.81
N GLN A 186 6.79 12.46 11.63
CA GLN A 186 7.52 13.67 11.22
C GLN A 186 9.00 13.38 11.02
N SER A 187 9.62 14.04 10.02
CA SER A 187 11.08 14.06 9.98
C SER A 187 11.61 14.86 11.15
N SER A 188 12.65 14.36 11.82
CA SER A 188 13.36 15.04 12.91
C SER A 188 14.09 16.32 12.46
N GLU A 189 14.02 16.70 11.19
CA GLU A 189 14.72 17.87 10.63
C GLU A 189 13.98 19.20 10.84
N ASN A 190 12.78 19.19 11.44
CA ASN A 190 11.95 20.40 11.68
C ASN A 190 11.68 20.68 13.16
N MET A 191 12.50 20.17 14.08
CA MET A 191 12.50 20.59 15.50
C MET A 191 13.75 21.37 15.87
#